data_61e588e844e6bc7b8d49ce8310cea706
#
_entry.id   61e588e844e6bc7b8d49ce8310cea706
#
_cell.length_a   1.000
_cell.length_b   1.000
_cell.length_c   1.000
_cell.angle_alpha   90.00
_cell.angle_beta   90.00
_cell.angle_gamma   90.00
#
_symmetry.space_group_name_H-M   'P 1'
#
loop_
_entity.id
_entity.type
_entity.pdbx_description
1 polymer ?
#
loop_
_entity_poly.entity_id
_entity_poly.type
_entity_poly.pdbx_seq_one_letter_code
_entity_poly.pdbx_strand_id
1 'polypeptide(L)'
;MKWILVSNASPGITEYHLLQEEHVLIVLKVSLDQQSVRITYEGEHQVYFLENTGYANRIAFKSAYGVDLGKFSYNNHNHTGRLEINRAVYDYNIVEGSQSKLIVHQHNKQEPLAVCQIPAIPTRQASFFEQAGIVLSMCCFTNIPVTGKNQAL
;
A
#
# COMPACT_ATOMS: atom_id res chain seq x y z
N MET A 1 0.38 -11.59 8.23
CA MET A 1 1.21 -10.42 7.90
C MET A 1 0.71 -9.19 8.62
N LYS A 2 1.60 -8.33 8.99
CA LYS A 2 1.28 -7.18 9.82
C LYS A 2 2.15 -5.98 9.43
N TRP A 3 1.53 -4.85 9.18
CA TRP A 3 2.23 -3.60 8.98
C TRP A 3 2.46 -2.92 10.33
N ILE A 4 3.64 -2.40 10.54
CA ILE A 4 3.96 -1.60 11.72
C ILE A 4 4.51 -0.24 11.30
N LEU A 5 4.21 0.76 12.11
CA LEU A 5 4.77 2.10 11.95
C LEU A 5 6.09 2.14 12.70
N VAL A 6 7.14 2.57 12.02
CA VAL A 6 8.46 2.73 12.64
C VAL A 6 8.59 4.14 13.19
N SER A 7 8.80 4.25 14.50
CA SER A 7 8.70 5.52 15.20
C SER A 7 9.90 6.45 15.01
N ASN A 8 11.02 5.97 14.50
CA ASN A 8 12.26 6.74 14.39
C ASN A 8 12.62 7.08 12.94
N ALA A 9 11.60 7.27 12.09
CA ALA A 9 11.84 7.68 10.71
C ALA A 9 12.45 9.07 10.65
N SER A 10 13.14 9.37 9.54
CA SER A 10 13.71 10.68 9.30
C SER A 10 12.62 11.75 9.27
N PRO A 11 12.94 13.02 9.60
CA PRO A 11 11.95 14.08 9.52
C PRO A 11 11.33 14.17 8.13
N GLY A 12 10.00 14.31 8.08
CA GLY A 12 9.26 14.40 6.84
C GLY A 12 9.05 13.07 6.13
N ILE A 13 9.56 11.98 6.67
CA ILE A 13 9.40 10.63 6.10
C ILE A 13 8.74 9.74 7.13
N THR A 14 7.65 9.07 6.73
CA THR A 14 6.99 8.07 7.55
C THR A 14 7.39 6.70 7.03
N GLU A 15 7.82 5.83 7.91
CA GLU A 15 8.31 4.51 7.53
C GLU A 15 7.42 3.42 8.12
N TYR A 16 7.03 2.48 7.27
CA TYR A 16 6.24 1.30 7.64
C TYR A 16 7.00 0.05 7.24
N HIS A 17 6.91 -0.98 8.07
CA HIS A 17 7.46 -2.30 7.74
C HIS A 17 6.34 -3.33 7.70
N LEU A 18 6.34 -4.15 6.68
CA LEU A 18 5.49 -5.33 6.62
C LEU A 18 6.24 -6.51 7.20
N LEU A 19 5.69 -7.10 8.26
CA LEU A 19 6.30 -8.21 8.96
C LEU A 19 5.54 -9.50 8.69
N GLN A 20 6.27 -10.58 8.51
CA GLN A 20 5.75 -11.93 8.53
C GLN A 20 6.66 -12.77 9.43
N GLU A 21 6.09 -13.29 10.53
CA GLU A 21 6.84 -14.09 11.50
C GLU A 21 8.12 -13.40 11.95
N GLU A 22 8.01 -12.12 12.29
CA GLU A 22 9.11 -11.27 12.76
C GLU A 22 10.16 -10.93 11.69
N HIS A 23 9.98 -11.39 10.46
CA HIS A 23 10.83 -10.99 9.35
C HIS A 23 10.24 -9.80 8.62
N VAL A 24 11.10 -8.84 8.28
CA VAL A 24 10.68 -7.68 7.47
C VAL A 24 10.65 -8.08 6.02
N LEU A 25 9.47 -8.06 5.41
CA LEU A 25 9.30 -8.37 4.00
C LEU A 25 9.43 -7.13 3.13
N ILE A 26 8.81 -6.04 3.55
CA ILE A 26 8.75 -4.80 2.77
C ILE A 26 9.03 -3.63 3.70
N VAL A 27 9.82 -2.69 3.21
CA VAL A 27 10.02 -1.39 3.85
C VAL A 27 9.37 -0.35 2.95
N LEU A 28 8.42 0.38 3.50
CA LEU A 28 7.72 1.45 2.80
C LEU A 28 8.09 2.77 3.44
N LYS A 29 8.58 3.72 2.65
CA LYS A 29 8.85 5.08 3.11
C LYS A 29 7.98 6.05 2.33
N VAL A 30 7.25 6.87 3.06
CA VAL A 30 6.34 7.86 2.47
C VAL A 30 6.88 9.24 2.77
N SER A 31 7.15 10.01 1.71
CA SER A 31 7.59 11.39 1.82
C SER A 31 6.46 12.30 1.37
N LEU A 32 5.92 13.08 2.31
CA LEU A 32 4.86 14.04 1.99
C LEU A 32 5.41 15.23 1.22
N ASP A 33 6.62 15.68 1.55
CA ASP A 33 7.22 16.82 0.90
C ASP A 33 7.50 16.56 -0.58
N GLN A 34 7.99 15.37 -0.89
CA GLN A 34 8.28 14.96 -2.26
C GLN A 34 7.09 14.29 -2.93
N GLN A 35 6.01 14.06 -2.18
CA GLN A 35 4.84 13.34 -2.68
C GLN A 35 5.24 12.03 -3.34
N SER A 36 6.01 11.22 -2.61
CA SER A 36 6.54 9.97 -3.14
C SER A 36 6.45 8.85 -2.12
N VAL A 37 6.43 7.63 -2.64
CA VAL A 37 6.58 6.43 -1.83
C VAL A 37 7.73 5.62 -2.37
N ARG A 38 8.54 5.08 -1.48
CA ARG A 38 9.66 4.19 -1.81
C ARG A 38 9.39 2.85 -1.19
N ILE A 39 9.40 1.81 -2.02
CA ILE A 39 9.11 0.45 -1.60
C ILE A 39 10.38 -0.37 -1.80
N THR A 40 10.83 -1.04 -0.75
CA THR A 40 12.01 -1.90 -0.79
C THR A 40 11.59 -3.32 -0.47
N TYR A 41 11.95 -4.25 -1.36
CA TYR A 41 11.68 -5.67 -1.20
C TYR A 41 12.85 -6.47 -1.76
N GLU A 42 13.42 -7.34 -0.92
CA GLU A 42 14.56 -8.20 -1.30
C GLU A 42 15.69 -7.45 -2.00
N GLY A 43 16.02 -6.27 -1.48
CA GLY A 43 17.08 -5.45 -2.05
C GLY A 43 16.69 -4.65 -3.27
N GLU A 44 15.50 -4.86 -3.82
CA GLU A 44 15.00 -4.06 -4.93
C GLU A 44 14.27 -2.83 -4.39
N HIS A 45 14.45 -1.71 -5.08
CA HIS A 45 13.84 -0.44 -4.72
C HIS A 45 12.97 0.05 -5.84
N GLN A 46 11.76 0.48 -5.50
CA GLN A 46 10.86 1.13 -6.44
C GLN A 46 10.37 2.43 -5.85
N VAL A 47 10.34 3.47 -6.68
CA VAL A 47 9.87 4.79 -6.27
C VAL A 47 8.70 5.18 -7.14
N TYR A 48 7.62 5.60 -6.51
CA TYR A 48 6.43 6.11 -7.18
C TYR A 48 6.17 7.52 -6.69
N PHE A 49 5.83 8.40 -7.61
CA PHE A 49 5.39 9.75 -7.27
C PHE A 49 3.88 9.79 -7.27
N LEU A 50 3.32 10.49 -6.30
CA LEU A 50 1.88 10.57 -6.07
C LEU A 50 1.41 11.95 -6.43
N GLU A 51 0.37 12.03 -7.24
CA GLU A 51 -0.17 13.29 -7.68
C GLU A 51 -1.66 13.35 -7.38
N ASN A 52 -2.09 14.42 -6.72
CA ASN A 52 -3.50 14.69 -6.52
C ASN A 52 -4.12 15.05 -7.86
N THR A 53 -5.21 14.37 -8.22
CA THR A 53 -5.85 14.56 -9.51
C THR A 53 -6.85 15.71 -9.53
N GLY A 54 -7.00 16.44 -8.43
CA GLY A 54 -8.01 17.48 -8.29
C GLY A 54 -9.35 16.97 -7.79
N TYR A 55 -9.54 15.66 -7.74
CA TYR A 55 -10.72 15.05 -7.13
C TYR A 55 -10.37 14.52 -5.75
N ALA A 56 -11.29 14.71 -4.80
CA ALA A 56 -11.11 14.16 -3.47
C ALA A 56 -10.91 12.65 -3.55
N ASN A 57 -9.99 12.13 -2.74
CA ASN A 57 -9.76 10.69 -2.58
C ASN A 57 -9.27 9.98 -3.84
N ARG A 58 -8.61 10.70 -4.74
CA ARG A 58 -7.99 10.12 -5.94
C ARG A 58 -6.56 10.57 -6.08
N ILE A 59 -5.69 9.62 -6.33
CA ILE A 59 -4.25 9.83 -6.50
C ILE A 59 -3.80 9.14 -7.76
N ALA A 60 -2.98 9.81 -8.55
CA ALA A 60 -2.30 9.21 -9.69
C ALA A 60 -0.90 8.79 -9.28
N PHE A 61 -0.45 7.63 -9.76
CA PHE A 61 0.91 7.15 -9.57
C PHE A 61 1.72 7.44 -10.82
N LYS A 62 2.90 8.01 -10.63
CA LYS A 62 3.80 8.34 -11.74
C LYS A 62 5.19 7.81 -11.46
N SER A 63 5.91 7.47 -12.53
CA SER A 63 7.33 7.14 -12.44
C SER A 63 8.17 8.38 -12.23
N ALA A 64 9.47 8.19 -11.97
CA ALA A 64 10.42 9.29 -11.85
C ALA A 64 10.50 10.12 -13.12
N TYR A 65 10.10 9.57 -14.26
CA TYR A 65 10.10 10.27 -15.55
C TYR A 65 8.76 10.92 -15.89
N GLY A 66 7.80 10.89 -14.94
CA GLY A 66 6.49 11.49 -15.14
C GLY A 66 5.52 10.63 -15.94
N VAL A 67 5.84 9.36 -16.16
CA VAL A 67 4.95 8.45 -16.88
C VAL A 67 3.84 7.97 -15.95
N ASP A 68 2.60 8.02 -16.41
CA ASP A 68 1.46 7.52 -15.64
C ASP A 68 1.56 6.01 -15.50
N LEU A 69 1.53 5.53 -14.26
CA LEU A 69 1.61 4.11 -13.95
C LEU A 69 0.30 3.54 -13.46
N GLY A 70 -0.57 4.37 -12.90
CA GLY A 70 -1.83 3.91 -12.37
C GLY A 70 -2.51 4.95 -11.52
N LYS A 71 -3.55 4.51 -10.81
CA LYS A 71 -4.34 5.41 -9.97
C LYS A 71 -4.92 4.66 -8.79
N PHE A 72 -5.18 5.42 -7.73
CA PHE A 72 -5.70 4.93 -6.47
C PHE A 72 -6.91 5.77 -6.07
N SER A 73 -7.96 5.11 -5.59
CA SER A 73 -9.12 5.80 -5.06
C SER A 73 -9.59 5.15 -3.77
N TYR A 74 -10.25 5.94 -2.92
CA TYR A 74 -10.73 5.47 -1.64
C TYR A 74 -12.08 6.11 -1.33
N ASN A 75 -13.01 5.31 -0.82
CA ASN A 75 -14.31 5.76 -0.36
C ASN A 75 -14.34 5.71 1.16
N ASN A 76 -14.42 6.88 1.80
CA ASN A 76 -14.40 7.00 3.26
C ASN A 76 -15.67 6.43 3.92
N HIS A 77 -16.77 6.37 3.19
CA HIS A 77 -18.04 5.96 3.78
C HIS A 77 -18.10 4.47 4.04
N ASN A 78 -17.53 3.66 3.15
CA ASN A 78 -17.57 2.21 3.29
C ASN A 78 -16.20 1.58 3.42
N HIS A 79 -15.14 2.39 3.57
CA HIS A 79 -13.78 1.93 3.75
C HIS A 79 -13.31 0.98 2.66
N THR A 80 -13.71 1.24 1.44
CA THR A 80 -13.31 0.47 0.27
C THR A 80 -12.57 1.36 -0.70
N GLY A 81 -11.83 0.74 -1.61
CA GLY A 81 -11.11 1.48 -2.62
C GLY A 81 -10.65 0.60 -3.75
N ARG A 82 -9.99 1.24 -4.70
CA ARG A 82 -9.50 0.57 -5.90
C ARG A 82 -8.12 1.07 -6.25
N LEU A 83 -7.28 0.15 -6.67
CA LEU A 83 -5.96 0.44 -7.21
C LEU A 83 -5.87 -0.13 -8.62
N GLU A 84 -5.49 0.72 -9.57
CA GLU A 84 -5.14 0.28 -10.91
C GLU A 84 -3.65 0.54 -11.10
N ILE A 85 -2.90 -0.47 -11.45
CA ILE A 85 -1.45 -0.37 -11.67
C ILE A 85 -1.03 -1.40 -12.70
N ASN A 86 -0.24 -0.97 -13.70
CA ASN A 86 0.28 -1.86 -14.74
C ASN A 86 -0.82 -2.70 -15.39
N ARG A 87 -1.98 -2.10 -15.67
CA ARG A 87 -3.16 -2.73 -16.29
C ARG A 87 -3.86 -3.75 -15.40
N ALA A 88 -3.43 -3.92 -14.16
CA ALA A 88 -4.13 -4.75 -13.19
C ALA A 88 -5.03 -3.89 -12.33
N VAL A 89 -6.19 -4.43 -11.96
CA VAL A 89 -7.15 -3.74 -11.11
C VAL A 89 -7.34 -4.55 -9.85
N TYR A 90 -7.20 -3.88 -8.71
CA TYR A 90 -7.37 -4.47 -7.39
C TYR A 90 -8.42 -3.69 -6.62
N ASP A 91 -9.26 -4.41 -5.89
CA ASP A 91 -10.19 -3.82 -4.95
C ASP A 91 -9.71 -4.13 -3.54
N TYR A 92 -9.89 -3.19 -2.64
CA TYR A 92 -9.52 -3.42 -1.25
C TYR A 92 -10.57 -2.87 -0.31
N ASN A 93 -10.59 -3.39 0.90
CA ASN A 93 -11.39 -2.84 1.97
C ASN A 93 -10.63 -2.91 3.29
N ILE A 94 -10.95 -1.98 4.17
CA ILE A 94 -10.39 -1.93 5.50
C ILE A 94 -11.50 -2.28 6.48
N VAL A 95 -11.26 -3.31 7.29
CA VAL A 95 -12.18 -3.73 8.34
C VAL A 95 -11.65 -3.19 9.65
N GLU A 96 -12.42 -2.30 10.26
CA GLU A 96 -12.05 -1.71 11.54
C GLU A 96 -12.44 -2.65 12.68
N GLY A 97 -11.67 -2.62 13.75
CA GLY A 97 -11.89 -3.43 14.92
C GLY A 97 -10.84 -3.11 15.97
N SER A 98 -10.64 -4.02 16.92
CA SER A 98 -9.54 -3.91 17.88
C SER A 98 -8.20 -3.85 17.16
N GLN A 99 -8.12 -4.54 16.02
CA GLN A 99 -7.00 -4.44 15.07
C GLN A 99 -7.60 -4.29 13.69
N SER A 100 -7.22 -3.23 13.00
CA SER A 100 -7.71 -3.01 11.64
C SER A 100 -7.04 -3.95 10.67
N LYS A 101 -7.78 -4.41 9.67
CA LYS A 101 -7.29 -5.32 8.65
C LYS A 101 -7.51 -4.72 7.27
N LEU A 102 -6.53 -4.89 6.43
CA LEU A 102 -6.60 -4.57 5.02
C LEU A 102 -6.78 -5.87 4.24
N ILE A 103 -7.82 -5.92 3.42
CA ILE A 103 -8.12 -7.07 2.58
C ILE A 103 -8.07 -6.62 1.13
N VAL A 104 -7.24 -7.29 0.35
CA VAL A 104 -7.03 -6.94 -1.07
C VAL A 104 -7.51 -8.10 -1.93
N HIS A 105 -8.27 -7.77 -2.97
CA HIS A 105 -8.77 -8.72 -3.97
C HIS A 105 -8.33 -8.28 -5.36
N GLN A 106 -8.10 -9.23 -6.23
CA GLN A 106 -8.12 -8.90 -7.66
C GLN A 106 -9.56 -8.57 -8.04
N HIS A 107 -9.70 -7.62 -8.97
CA HIS A 107 -11.04 -7.20 -9.42
C HIS A 107 -11.84 -8.41 -9.92
N ASN A 108 -13.08 -8.51 -9.45
CA ASN A 108 -14.01 -9.60 -9.78
C ASN A 108 -13.61 -10.97 -9.22
N LYS A 109 -12.69 -11.03 -8.27
CA LYS A 109 -12.35 -12.27 -7.56
C LYS A 109 -12.89 -12.21 -6.14
N GLN A 110 -13.50 -13.30 -5.70
CA GLN A 110 -14.07 -13.37 -4.35
C GLN A 110 -13.01 -13.70 -3.30
N GLU A 111 -12.04 -14.51 -3.66
CA GLU A 111 -11.00 -14.89 -2.71
C GLU A 111 -10.03 -13.72 -2.49
N PRO A 112 -9.68 -13.44 -1.25
CA PRO A 112 -8.69 -12.42 -0.98
C PRO A 112 -7.33 -12.79 -1.57
N LEU A 113 -6.70 -11.82 -2.22
CA LEU A 113 -5.33 -11.96 -2.67
C LEU A 113 -4.37 -11.84 -1.49
N ALA A 114 -4.68 -10.96 -0.55
CA ALA A 114 -3.87 -10.77 0.64
C ALA A 114 -4.72 -10.19 1.76
N VAL A 115 -4.39 -10.56 2.99
CA VAL A 115 -4.99 -10.01 4.21
C VAL A 115 -3.84 -9.66 5.15
N CYS A 116 -3.83 -8.44 5.66
CA CYS A 116 -2.82 -8.04 6.61
C CYS A 116 -3.42 -7.11 7.67
N GLN A 117 -2.79 -7.08 8.83
CA GLN A 117 -3.12 -6.11 9.86
C GLN A 117 -2.44 -4.79 9.53
N ILE A 118 -3.11 -3.68 9.79
CA ILE A 118 -2.56 -2.35 9.58
C ILE A 118 -2.68 -1.55 10.88
N PRO A 119 -1.74 -0.62 11.11
CA PRO A 119 -1.86 0.28 12.25
C PRO A 119 -3.00 1.27 11.99
N ALA A 120 -3.48 1.90 13.05
CA ALA A 120 -4.45 2.98 12.91
C ALA A 120 -3.81 4.12 12.12
N ILE A 121 -4.39 4.44 10.96
CA ILE A 121 -3.91 5.53 10.13
C ILE A 121 -4.78 6.75 10.42
N PRO A 122 -4.20 7.88 10.82
CA PRO A 122 -4.98 9.08 11.09
C PRO A 122 -5.80 9.49 9.87
N THR A 123 -7.01 9.99 10.11
CA THR A 123 -7.93 10.38 9.04
C THR A 123 -7.60 11.77 8.50
N ARG A 124 -6.32 12.06 8.26
CA ARG A 124 -5.87 13.31 7.65
C ARG A 124 -5.69 13.12 6.15
N GLN A 125 -5.77 14.21 5.42
CA GLN A 125 -5.50 14.17 3.98
C GLN A 125 -4.11 13.61 3.69
N ALA A 126 -3.14 13.91 4.55
CA ALA A 126 -1.79 13.38 4.45
C ALA A 126 -1.76 11.84 4.55
N SER A 127 -2.68 11.24 5.27
CA SER A 127 -2.73 9.79 5.45
C SER A 127 -3.14 9.04 4.19
N PHE A 128 -3.68 9.73 3.21
CA PHE A 128 -4.01 9.13 1.92
C PHE A 128 -2.79 8.57 1.21
N PHE A 129 -1.68 9.32 1.24
CA PHE A 129 -0.44 8.85 0.62
C PHE A 129 0.10 7.62 1.34
N GLU A 130 -0.04 7.58 2.66
CA GLU A 130 0.39 6.44 3.45
C GLU A 130 -0.47 5.21 3.11
N GLN A 131 -1.77 5.39 3.04
CA GLN A 131 -2.69 4.32 2.69
C GLN A 131 -2.44 3.83 1.26
N ALA A 132 -2.27 4.75 0.33
CA ALA A 132 -1.95 4.40 -1.05
C ALA A 132 -0.66 3.59 -1.14
N GLY A 133 0.36 3.98 -0.39
CA GLY A 133 1.63 3.27 -0.35
C GLY A 133 1.48 1.85 0.19
N ILE A 134 0.71 1.67 1.26
CA ILE A 134 0.47 0.35 1.85
C ILE A 134 -0.28 -0.54 0.86
N VAL A 135 -1.35 -0.04 0.26
CA VAL A 135 -2.14 -0.81 -0.71
C VAL A 135 -1.31 -1.14 -1.94
N LEU A 136 -0.55 -0.16 -2.45
CA LEU A 136 0.33 -0.38 -3.59
C LEU A 136 1.36 -1.46 -3.30
N SER A 137 1.97 -1.43 -2.11
CA SER A 137 2.94 -2.44 -1.70
C SER A 137 2.31 -3.83 -1.69
N MET A 138 1.12 -3.95 -1.14
CA MET A 138 0.43 -5.24 -1.09
C MET A 138 0.09 -5.75 -2.48
N CYS A 139 -0.39 -4.88 -3.36
CA CYS A 139 -0.77 -5.29 -4.71
C CYS A 139 0.44 -5.66 -5.57
N CYS A 140 1.52 -4.91 -5.46
CA CYS A 140 2.72 -5.17 -6.27
C CYS A 140 3.50 -6.39 -5.79
N PHE A 141 3.45 -6.68 -4.49
CA PHE A 141 4.28 -7.72 -3.90
C PHE A 141 3.48 -8.80 -3.19
N THR A 142 2.19 -8.94 -3.53
CA THR A 142 1.32 -9.93 -2.89
C THR A 142 1.74 -11.36 -3.13
N ASN A 143 2.43 -11.62 -4.22
CA ASN A 143 2.87 -12.97 -4.53
C ASN A 143 4.05 -13.45 -3.69
N ILE A 144 4.67 -12.55 -2.96
CA ILE A 144 5.86 -12.87 -2.18
C ILE A 144 5.58 -13.97 -1.17
N PRO A 145 4.64 -13.79 -0.23
CA PRO A 145 4.36 -14.84 0.75
C PRO A 145 3.70 -16.06 0.12
N VAL A 146 2.86 -15.83 -0.88
CA VAL A 146 2.18 -16.91 -1.59
C VAL A 146 3.19 -17.74 -2.34
N THR A 147 4.12 -17.08 -3.01
CA THR A 147 5.19 -17.77 -3.72
C THR A 147 6.01 -18.61 -2.76
N GLY A 148 6.32 -18.08 -1.58
CA GLY A 148 7.04 -18.82 -0.55
C GLY A 148 6.26 -20.06 -0.11
N LYS A 149 4.96 -19.94 0.09
CA LYS A 149 4.11 -21.08 0.43
C LYS A 149 4.10 -22.12 -0.68
N ASN A 150 3.98 -21.67 -1.92
CA ASN A 150 3.96 -22.58 -3.06
C ASN A 150 5.27 -23.31 -3.21
N GLN A 151 6.36 -22.67 -2.87
CA GLN A 151 7.67 -23.32 -2.90
C GLN A 151 7.81 -24.40 -1.87
N ALA A 152 7.03 -24.37 -0.84
CA ALA A 152 7.00 -25.40 0.18
C ALA A 152 6.30 -26.67 -0.29
N LEU A 153 5.70 -26.64 -1.42
CA LEU A 153 5.02 -27.80 -1.99
C LEU A 153 5.99 -28.81 -2.57
#